data_7b807994fd9fc96e571a2c3c222ad90e
#
_entry.id   7b807994fd9fc96e571a2c3c222ad90e
#
_cell.length_a   1.000
_cell.length_b   1.000
_cell.length_c   1.000
_cell.angle_alpha   90.00
_cell.angle_beta   90.00
_cell.angle_gamma   90.00
#
_symmetry.space_group_name_H-M   'P 1'
#
loop_
_entity.id
_entity.type
_entity.pdbx_description
1 polymer ?
#
loop_
_entity_poly.entity_id
_entity_poly.type
_entity_poly.pdbx_seq_one_letter_code
_entity_poly.pdbx_strand_id
1 'polypeptide(L)'
;MSGETVLGGVLGQLWGGWLQVSYLWVAEAARGARYGTRLMESAEAYAQARGAIGATLETYSFQALPFYERLGYQVCGALDGFPPGHTKFFLKKVLA
;
A
#
# COMPACT_ATOMS: atom_id res chain seq x y z
N MET A 1 1.27 -21.20 11.79
CA MET A 1 1.42 -20.74 13.16
C MET A 1 0.18 -21.11 13.92
N SER A 2 0.32 -22.12 14.73
CA SER A 2 -0.86 -22.64 15.43
C SER A 2 -1.30 -21.65 16.51
N GLY A 3 -2.61 -21.48 16.63
CA GLY A 3 -3.20 -20.64 17.63
C GLY A 3 -3.13 -19.14 17.37
N GLU A 4 -2.56 -18.73 16.25
CA GLU A 4 -2.46 -17.31 15.93
C GLU A 4 -3.53 -16.89 14.95
N THR A 5 -4.06 -15.70 15.17
CA THR A 5 -5.01 -15.07 14.25
C THR A 5 -4.26 -14.09 13.35
N VAL A 6 -4.41 -14.27 12.05
CA VAL A 6 -3.81 -13.35 11.09
C VAL A 6 -4.75 -12.16 10.94
N LEU A 7 -4.32 -10.98 11.37
CA LEU A 7 -5.15 -9.78 11.37
C LEU A 7 -4.94 -8.93 10.12
N GLY A 8 -3.86 -9.15 9.39
CA GLY A 8 -3.59 -8.43 8.17
C GLY A 8 -2.24 -8.79 7.59
N GLY A 9 -1.95 -8.24 6.43
CA GLY A 9 -0.66 -8.47 5.80
C GLY A 9 -0.42 -7.50 4.67
N VAL A 10 0.86 -7.35 4.31
CA VAL A 10 1.29 -6.55 3.18
C VAL A 10 2.30 -7.35 2.38
N LEU A 11 2.13 -7.36 1.07
CA LEU A 11 3.05 -8.00 0.15
C LEU A 11 3.62 -6.96 -0.81
N GLY A 12 4.90 -7.07 -1.07
CA GLY A 12 5.57 -6.20 -2.01
C GLY A 12 6.91 -6.77 -2.39
N GLN A 13 7.62 -6.06 -3.25
CA GLN A 13 8.97 -6.45 -3.64
C GLN A 13 9.82 -5.21 -3.83
N LEU A 14 11.11 -5.37 -3.61
CA LEU A 14 12.10 -4.33 -3.85
C LEU A 14 12.73 -4.55 -5.21
N TRP A 15 12.69 -3.50 -6.03
CA TRP A 15 13.30 -3.54 -7.35
C TRP A 15 13.60 -2.12 -7.81
N GLY A 16 14.77 -1.93 -8.38
CA GLY A 16 15.14 -0.63 -8.94
C GLY A 16 15.19 0.50 -7.92
N GLY A 17 15.41 0.19 -6.65
CA GLY A 17 15.43 1.20 -5.59
C GLY A 17 14.06 1.60 -5.08
N TRP A 18 13.02 0.86 -5.44
CA TRP A 18 11.65 1.16 -5.05
C TRP A 18 10.97 -0.04 -4.41
N LEU A 19 10.13 0.23 -3.43
CA LEU A 19 9.21 -0.78 -2.90
C LEU A 19 7.95 -0.76 -3.75
N GLN A 20 7.63 -1.87 -4.37
CA GLN A 20 6.37 -2.04 -5.10
C GLN A 20 5.41 -2.81 -4.20
N VAL A 21 4.40 -2.12 -3.68
CA VAL A 21 3.39 -2.74 -2.82
C VAL A 21 2.35 -3.38 -3.73
N SER A 22 2.27 -4.71 -3.66
CA SER A 22 1.35 -5.47 -4.50
C SER A 22 0.01 -5.72 -3.83
N TYR A 23 0.00 -5.82 -2.51
CA TYR A 23 -1.20 -6.23 -1.81
C TYR A 23 -1.14 -5.80 -0.35
N LEU A 24 -2.24 -5.25 0.13
CA LEU A 24 -2.45 -4.92 1.53
C LEU A 24 -3.84 -5.35 1.91
N TRP A 25 -3.96 -6.09 3.01
CA TRP A 25 -5.27 -6.45 3.52
C TRP A 25 -5.27 -6.42 5.05
N VAL A 26 -6.42 -6.12 5.60
CA VAL A 26 -6.63 -6.09 7.06
C VAL A 26 -7.91 -6.84 7.35
N ALA A 27 -7.86 -7.77 8.29
CA ALA A 27 -9.05 -8.51 8.71
C ALA A 27 -10.09 -7.54 9.24
N GLU A 28 -11.36 -7.85 9.00
CA GLU A 28 -12.45 -6.97 9.41
C GLU A 28 -12.39 -6.64 10.90
N ALA A 29 -12.05 -7.61 11.72
CA ALA A 29 -11.96 -7.43 13.17
C ALA A 29 -10.86 -6.45 13.59
N ALA A 30 -9.87 -6.23 12.75
CA ALA A 30 -8.74 -5.34 13.04
C ALA A 30 -8.89 -3.95 12.40
N ARG A 31 -9.92 -3.74 11.60
CA ARG A 31 -10.14 -2.46 10.94
C ARG A 31 -10.53 -1.40 11.97
N GLY A 32 -10.09 -0.17 11.74
CA GLY A 32 -10.36 0.93 12.65
C GLY A 32 -9.31 1.09 13.75
N ALA A 33 -8.38 0.14 13.90
CA ALA A 33 -7.31 0.20 14.88
C ALA A 33 -5.99 0.69 14.27
N ARG A 34 -6.04 1.31 13.11
CA ARG A 34 -4.87 1.81 12.36
C ARG A 34 -3.89 0.68 12.01
N TYR A 35 -4.37 -0.53 11.91
CA TYR A 35 -3.52 -1.68 11.63
C TYR A 35 -2.91 -1.60 10.23
N GLY A 36 -3.71 -1.18 9.23
CA GLY A 36 -3.22 -1.00 7.87
C GLY A 36 -2.13 0.06 7.79
N THR A 37 -2.27 1.15 8.54
CA THR A 37 -1.24 2.20 8.63
C THR A 37 0.06 1.62 9.17
N ARG A 38 -0.02 0.83 10.24
CA ARG A 38 1.18 0.20 10.83
C ARG A 38 1.85 -0.77 9.88
N LEU A 39 1.06 -1.55 9.13
CA LEU A 39 1.60 -2.47 8.14
C LEU A 39 2.37 -1.73 7.05
N MET A 40 1.79 -0.65 6.54
CA MET A 40 2.44 0.15 5.50
C MET A 40 3.70 0.82 6.05
N GLU A 41 3.65 1.38 7.24
CA GLU A 41 4.82 2.01 7.86
C GLU A 41 5.95 1.00 8.06
N SER A 42 5.61 -0.22 8.50
CA SER A 42 6.60 -1.28 8.66
C SER A 42 7.23 -1.68 7.33
N ALA A 43 6.42 -1.80 6.29
CA ALA A 43 6.92 -2.15 4.96
C ALA A 43 7.85 -1.07 4.42
N GLU A 44 7.47 0.20 4.60
CA GLU A 44 8.27 1.34 4.17
C GLU A 44 9.61 1.39 4.91
N ALA A 45 9.58 1.19 6.22
CA ALA A 45 10.81 1.18 7.03
C ALA A 45 11.74 0.04 6.63
N TYR A 46 11.17 -1.14 6.40
CA TYR A 46 11.93 -2.30 5.93
C TYR A 46 12.61 -2.00 4.59
N ALA A 47 11.87 -1.43 3.66
CA ALA A 47 12.39 -1.10 2.34
C ALA A 47 13.47 -0.02 2.42
N GLN A 48 13.22 1.02 3.22
CA GLN A 48 14.17 2.12 3.37
C GLN A 48 15.48 1.65 3.98
N ALA A 49 15.43 0.73 4.94
CA ALA A 49 16.62 0.14 5.52
C ALA A 49 17.44 -0.64 4.50
N ARG A 50 16.84 -1.04 3.39
CA ARG A 50 17.50 -1.75 2.29
C ARG A 50 17.80 -0.86 1.09
N GLY A 51 17.75 0.45 1.29
CA GLY A 51 18.15 1.41 0.27
C GLY A 51 17.05 1.87 -0.67
N ALA A 52 15.80 1.55 -0.38
CA ALA A 52 14.69 2.04 -1.21
C ALA A 52 14.55 3.55 -1.03
N ILE A 53 14.35 4.25 -2.14
CA ILE A 53 14.17 5.70 -2.14
C ILE A 53 12.71 6.10 -2.20
N GLY A 54 11.83 5.15 -2.47
CA GLY A 54 10.41 5.43 -2.54
C GLY A 54 9.60 4.15 -2.57
N ALA A 55 8.29 4.33 -2.54
CA ALA A 55 7.32 3.25 -2.64
C ALA A 55 6.27 3.60 -3.68
N THR A 56 5.77 2.59 -4.37
CA THR A 56 4.72 2.75 -5.37
C THR A 56 3.65 1.69 -5.17
N LEU A 57 2.43 2.03 -5.53
CA LEU A 57 1.31 1.09 -5.47
C LEU A 57 0.22 1.53 -6.44
N GLU A 58 -0.76 0.63 -6.62
CA GLU A 58 -1.92 0.90 -7.44
C GLU A 58 -3.17 0.69 -6.60
N THR A 59 -4.19 1.51 -6.82
CA THR A 59 -5.49 1.32 -6.20
C THR A 59 -6.57 1.75 -7.17
N TYR A 60 -7.83 1.45 -6.84
CA TYR A 60 -8.95 1.73 -7.73
C TYR A 60 -9.89 2.73 -7.08
N SER A 61 -10.72 3.37 -7.91
CA SER A 61 -11.69 4.36 -7.45
C SER A 61 -12.69 3.81 -6.43
N PHE A 62 -12.90 2.49 -6.40
CA PHE A 62 -13.78 1.85 -5.43
C PHE A 62 -13.04 1.30 -4.21
N GLN A 63 -11.75 1.62 -4.06
CA GLN A 63 -10.93 1.15 -2.96
C GLN A 63 -10.42 2.30 -2.09
N ALA A 64 -9.25 2.17 -1.53
CA ALA A 64 -8.78 2.94 -0.40
C ALA A 64 -7.89 4.14 -0.76
N LEU A 65 -8.20 4.85 -1.85
CA LEU A 65 -7.41 6.01 -2.26
C LEU A 65 -7.19 7.02 -1.12
N PRO A 66 -8.23 7.45 -0.38
CA PRO A 66 -8.02 8.39 0.72
C PRO A 66 -7.09 7.87 1.82
N PHE A 67 -7.12 6.56 2.06
CA PHE A 67 -6.22 5.93 3.04
C PHE A 67 -4.77 6.13 2.66
N TYR A 68 -4.43 5.86 1.39
CA TYR A 68 -3.05 6.02 0.92
C TYR A 68 -2.63 7.49 0.85
N GLU A 69 -3.55 8.38 0.48
CA GLU A 69 -3.25 9.80 0.48
C GLU A 69 -2.90 10.32 1.87
N ARG A 70 -3.60 9.83 2.90
CA ARG A 70 -3.28 10.20 4.28
C ARG A 70 -1.91 9.68 4.72
N LEU A 71 -1.42 8.61 4.11
CA LEU A 71 -0.08 8.10 4.38
C LEU A 71 1.02 8.85 3.63
N GLY A 72 0.66 9.81 2.79
CA GLY A 72 1.62 10.61 2.06
C GLY A 72 1.82 10.19 0.61
N TYR A 73 1.02 9.24 0.12
CA TYR A 73 1.10 8.82 -1.27
C TYR A 73 0.41 9.86 -2.16
N GLN A 74 0.98 10.07 -3.33
CA GLN A 74 0.46 11.00 -4.32
C GLN A 74 0.10 10.26 -5.59
N VAL A 75 -1.03 10.61 -6.18
CA VAL A 75 -1.42 10.08 -7.48
C VAL A 75 -0.47 10.61 -8.53
N CYS A 76 0.19 9.70 -9.24
CA CYS A 76 1.11 10.07 -10.32
C CYS A 76 0.63 9.58 -11.69
N GLY A 77 -0.51 8.93 -11.75
CA GLY A 77 -1.12 8.50 -13.00
C GLY A 77 -2.47 7.89 -12.76
N ALA A 78 -3.25 7.76 -13.83
CA ALA A 78 -4.58 7.18 -13.76
C ALA A 78 -4.94 6.54 -15.09
N LEU A 79 -5.74 5.48 -15.02
CA LEU A 79 -6.26 4.80 -16.19
C LEU A 79 -7.76 4.64 -16.02
N ASP A 80 -8.53 5.36 -16.82
CA ASP A 80 -9.98 5.28 -16.79
C ASP A 80 -10.48 4.00 -17.47
N GLY A 81 -11.60 3.49 -16.97
CA GLY A 81 -12.22 2.31 -17.55
C GLY A 81 -11.53 1.00 -17.17
N PHE A 82 -10.80 0.97 -16.07
CA PHE A 82 -10.10 -0.21 -15.61
C PHE A 82 -10.44 -0.47 -14.13
N PRO A 83 -11.44 -1.31 -13.83
CA PRO A 83 -12.39 -1.90 -14.78
C PRO A 83 -13.42 -0.87 -15.31
N PRO A 84 -14.23 -1.22 -16.32
CA PRO A 84 -15.22 -0.28 -16.85
C PRO A 84 -16.07 0.35 -15.77
N GLY A 85 -16.24 1.67 -15.84
CA GLY A 85 -16.96 2.42 -14.83
C GLY A 85 -16.13 2.87 -13.65
N HIS A 86 -14.85 2.51 -13.60
CA HIS A 86 -13.94 2.84 -12.53
C HIS A 86 -12.61 3.35 -13.07
N THR A 87 -11.77 3.84 -12.17
CA THR A 87 -10.45 4.35 -12.51
C THR A 87 -9.40 3.63 -11.67
N LYS A 88 -8.30 3.24 -12.32
CA LYS A 88 -7.13 2.71 -11.63
C LYS A 88 -6.16 3.85 -11.42
N PHE A 89 -5.71 4.05 -10.18
CA PHE A 89 -4.75 5.09 -9.82
C PHE A 89 -3.39 4.50 -9.54
N PHE A 90 -2.35 5.20 -10.01
CA PHE A 90 -0.97 4.87 -9.71
C PHE A 90 -0.44 5.90 -8.73
N LEU A 91 0.11 5.45 -7.61
CA LEU A 91 0.55 6.32 -6.54
C LEU A 91 2.02 6.09 -6.20
N LYS A 92 2.65 7.14 -5.68
CA LYS A 92 4.04 7.07 -5.23
C LYS A 92 4.22 7.85 -3.94
N LYS A 93 5.26 7.47 -3.20
CA LYS A 93 5.70 8.19 -2.00
C LYS A 93 7.22 8.15 -1.95
N VAL A 94 7.84 9.30 -1.74
CA VAL A 94 9.30 9.37 -1.56
C VAL A 94 9.62 9.04 -0.11
N LEU A 95 10.55 8.11 0.10
CA LEU A 95 10.93 7.64 1.44
C LEU A 95 12.26 8.23 1.91
N ALA A 96 13.09 8.62 0.98
CA ALA A 96 14.42 9.13 1.31
C ALA A 96 14.46 10.66 1.32
#